data_cc69a7db849d9348679841d63757b941
#
_entry.id   cc69a7db849d9348679841d63757b941
#
_cell.length_a   1.000
_cell.length_b   1.000
_cell.length_c   1.000
_cell.angle_alpha   90.00
_cell.angle_beta   90.00
_cell.angle_gamma   90.00
#
_symmetry.space_group_name_H-M   'P 1'
#
loop_
_entity.id
_entity.type
_entity.pdbx_description
1 polymer ?
#
loop_
_entity_poly.entity_id
_entity_poly.type
_entity_poly.pdbx_seq_one_letter_code
_entity_poly.pdbx_strand_id
1 'polypeptide(L)'
;TSCFTRIFILALSLSIGVLSGCAHRVGVTPTTDQKWFREMDRNALDSDRLSERAMMYLRQYDLEAQYRKAPLQFLEDFSRTLCQDRDREKRLVLAELCYLEGKRQESPTSDLAAKLFLSATVYAHSYLHNQTLQPALNPFDPRYRMACDIYNRSLAKFVVYVQERDIRFAEAQSVPILHGKVEIKGVAKDLPWQPQKTDEYLPSYEFLAKGLNNYHRDFGLGAPVIVVHQLSGEESVGRLKTNLEDVYAATVYLRYEDDPCGEQAVQGNALRAQAEVYDPLRTDSISIDDSSFPLEMDLSTPLAYMLSRRSPASGLVGMVRADAWDEKKGLYLLAPYQSDKIPVVFVHGLMSKPYTWLGMLNELMGDQEIRERYQFWFFMYPTGNPIPYSASILRNALLEARQKLDPDGKDKAFDQMVLVGHSMGGILSRIMIQDSGDRLWSVLSKKPLEELCFPEEQCQTLKDALFFKPLPFVRRVVFIATPHRGSQMATGWIGRLGVSLIKLPVKLASIPVTLAQTVSTEQGEAQALMLKTPSSINGLRMDNPM
;
A
#
# COMPACT_ATOMS: atom_id res chain seq x y z
N THR A 1 -35.65 -60.03 54.36
CA THR A 1 -34.24 -59.61 54.35
C THR A 1 -33.79 -59.06 52.97
N SER A 2 -34.40 -59.47 51.84
CA SER A 2 -33.99 -59.11 50.50
C SER A 2 -34.35 -57.63 50.08
N CYS A 3 -35.39 -57.06 50.63
CA CYS A 3 -35.85 -55.72 50.22
C CYS A 3 -35.06 -54.59 50.90
N PHE A 4 -34.69 -54.76 52.17
CA PHE A 4 -33.91 -53.78 52.94
C PHE A 4 -32.46 -53.63 52.39
N THR A 5 -31.89 -54.75 51.94
CA THR A 5 -30.51 -54.76 51.39
C THR A 5 -30.46 -54.02 50.04
N ARG A 6 -31.49 -54.16 49.20
CA ARG A 6 -31.60 -53.42 47.92
C ARG A 6 -31.82 -51.92 48.08
N ILE A 7 -32.62 -51.50 49.08
CA ILE A 7 -32.85 -50.08 49.38
C ILE A 7 -31.55 -49.45 49.93
N PHE A 8 -30.81 -50.19 50.76
CA PHE A 8 -29.53 -49.69 51.30
C PHE A 8 -28.43 -49.56 50.25
N ILE A 9 -28.35 -50.50 49.31
CA ILE A 9 -27.43 -50.44 48.17
C ILE A 9 -27.84 -49.29 47.22
N LEU A 10 -29.13 -49.06 46.97
CA LEU A 10 -29.61 -47.95 46.15
C LEU A 10 -29.36 -46.58 46.84
N ALA A 11 -29.56 -46.49 48.14
CA ALA A 11 -29.27 -45.28 48.90
C ALA A 11 -27.77 -44.99 49.00
N LEU A 12 -26.93 -46.03 49.12
CA LEU A 12 -25.46 -45.89 49.12
C LEU A 12 -24.91 -45.52 47.73
N SER A 13 -25.48 -46.04 46.65
CA SER A 13 -25.09 -45.65 45.30
C SER A 13 -25.60 -44.24 44.92
N LEU A 14 -26.75 -43.80 45.42
CA LEU A 14 -27.20 -42.41 45.30
C LEU A 14 -26.34 -41.44 46.11
N SER A 15 -25.92 -41.81 47.31
CA SER A 15 -25.03 -40.97 48.15
C SER A 15 -23.61 -40.86 47.60
N ILE A 16 -23.10 -41.91 46.93
CA ILE A 16 -21.81 -41.87 46.23
C ILE A 16 -21.90 -41.03 44.97
N GLY A 17 -23.03 -41.04 44.26
CA GLY A 17 -23.32 -40.16 43.09
C GLY A 17 -23.42 -38.68 43.46
N VAL A 18 -23.91 -38.32 44.62
CA VAL A 18 -24.06 -36.91 45.10
C VAL A 18 -22.72 -36.39 45.67
N LEU A 19 -21.85 -37.25 46.16
CA LEU A 19 -20.49 -36.87 46.61
C LEU A 19 -19.47 -36.76 45.49
N SER A 20 -19.85 -37.16 44.27
CA SER A 20 -19.11 -36.81 43.03
C SER A 20 -19.45 -35.36 42.64
N GLY A 21 -19.56 -34.48 43.60
CA GLY A 21 -19.60 -33.03 43.36
C GLY A 21 -18.46 -32.68 42.42
N CYS A 22 -18.68 -31.80 41.49
CA CYS A 22 -17.85 -31.28 40.43
C CYS A 22 -16.39 -30.99 40.81
N ALA A 23 -15.66 -32.00 41.33
CA ALA A 23 -14.22 -31.93 41.43
C ALA A 23 -13.66 -32.07 40.02
N HIS A 24 -13.38 -30.95 39.37
CA HIS A 24 -12.55 -30.94 38.20
C HIS A 24 -11.26 -31.69 38.58
N ARG A 25 -11.08 -32.87 38.00
CA ARG A 25 -9.83 -33.63 38.21
C ARG A 25 -8.68 -32.79 37.65
N VAL A 26 -7.86 -32.26 38.53
CA VAL A 26 -6.60 -31.65 38.14
C VAL A 26 -5.73 -32.74 37.51
N GLY A 27 -5.25 -32.49 36.30
CA GLY A 27 -4.43 -33.47 35.57
C GLY A 27 -3.80 -32.82 34.34
N VAL A 28 -2.97 -33.57 33.65
CA VAL A 28 -2.31 -33.18 32.41
C VAL A 28 -2.73 -34.10 31.27
N THR A 29 -2.89 -33.56 30.08
CA THR A 29 -3.07 -34.34 28.84
C THR A 29 -1.96 -34.00 27.86
N PRO A 30 -1.40 -34.96 27.15
CA PRO A 30 -0.45 -34.69 26.07
C PRO A 30 -1.10 -33.76 25.02
N THR A 31 -0.30 -32.83 24.53
CA THR A 31 -0.77 -31.87 23.51
C THR A 31 0.31 -31.74 22.44
N THR A 32 -0.04 -31.07 21.33
CA THR A 32 0.89 -30.67 20.27
C THR A 32 1.32 -29.23 20.47
N ASP A 33 2.49 -28.84 19.94
CA ASP A 33 2.99 -27.46 20.02
C ASP A 33 1.95 -26.47 19.49
N GLN A 34 1.33 -26.76 18.34
CA GLN A 34 0.31 -25.90 17.74
C GLN A 34 -0.91 -25.68 18.68
N LYS A 35 -1.36 -26.76 19.35
CA LYS A 35 -2.49 -26.64 20.27
C LYS A 35 -2.07 -25.90 21.53
N TRP A 36 -0.85 -26.16 22.03
CA TRP A 36 -0.31 -25.47 23.19
C TRP A 36 -0.23 -23.95 22.96
N PHE A 37 0.39 -23.52 21.84
CA PHE A 37 0.46 -22.11 21.49
C PHE A 37 -0.93 -21.46 21.38
N ARG A 38 -1.89 -22.10 20.69
CA ARG A 38 -3.25 -21.58 20.59
C ARG A 38 -3.95 -21.39 21.94
N GLU A 39 -3.69 -22.23 22.91
CA GLU A 39 -4.32 -22.09 24.23
C GLU A 39 -3.60 -21.05 25.11
N MET A 40 -2.28 -20.95 25.01
CA MET A 40 -1.48 -20.04 25.84
C MET A 40 -1.50 -18.59 25.35
N ASP A 41 -1.51 -18.39 24.01
CA ASP A 41 -1.50 -17.06 23.40
C ASP A 41 -2.89 -16.52 23.05
N ARG A 42 -3.95 -17.30 23.34
CA ARG A 42 -5.33 -16.88 23.07
C ARG A 42 -5.66 -15.59 23.83
N ASN A 43 -6.23 -14.63 23.10
CA ASN A 43 -6.64 -13.34 23.66
C ASN A 43 -7.80 -12.72 22.83
N ALA A 44 -8.23 -11.52 23.18
CA ALA A 44 -9.34 -10.85 22.52
C ALA A 44 -9.08 -10.46 21.05
N LEU A 45 -7.82 -10.46 20.59
CA LEU A 45 -7.47 -10.13 19.20
C LEU A 45 -7.80 -11.26 18.23
N ASP A 46 -7.57 -12.51 18.63
CA ASP A 46 -7.73 -13.71 17.80
C ASP A 46 -8.98 -14.53 18.11
N SER A 47 -9.66 -14.22 19.22
CA SER A 47 -10.82 -14.95 19.68
C SER A 47 -11.88 -14.03 20.31
N ASP A 48 -13.05 -14.59 20.65
CA ASP A 48 -14.10 -13.90 21.42
C ASP A 48 -13.95 -14.13 22.92
N ARG A 49 -12.72 -14.35 23.39
CA ARG A 49 -12.38 -14.61 24.77
C ARG A 49 -11.23 -13.73 25.24
N LEU A 50 -11.23 -13.45 26.53
CA LEU A 50 -10.09 -12.81 27.18
C LEU A 50 -8.88 -13.74 27.23
N SER A 51 -7.71 -13.15 27.31
CA SER A 51 -6.48 -13.89 27.62
C SER A 51 -6.60 -14.58 28.99
N GLU A 52 -5.87 -15.68 29.17
CA GLU A 52 -5.82 -16.36 30.46
C GLU A 52 -5.28 -15.43 31.56
N ARG A 53 -4.38 -14.53 31.19
CA ARG A 53 -3.86 -13.48 32.10
C ARG A 53 -4.95 -12.53 32.59
N ALA A 54 -5.77 -11.99 31.69
CA ALA A 54 -6.86 -11.13 32.07
C ALA A 54 -7.87 -11.89 32.95
N MET A 55 -8.14 -13.17 32.64
CA MET A 55 -9.00 -14.02 33.47
C MET A 55 -8.39 -14.31 34.84
N MET A 56 -7.08 -14.54 34.94
CA MET A 56 -6.38 -14.68 36.22
C MET A 56 -6.51 -13.41 37.07
N TYR A 57 -6.30 -12.25 36.46
CA TYR A 57 -6.47 -10.96 37.15
C TYR A 57 -7.88 -10.83 37.72
N LEU A 58 -8.92 -11.08 36.91
CA LEU A 58 -10.30 -11.00 37.36
C LEU A 58 -10.60 -11.98 38.49
N ARG A 59 -10.06 -13.19 38.49
CA ARG A 59 -10.21 -14.20 39.55
C ARG A 59 -9.45 -13.81 40.81
N GLN A 60 -8.24 -13.30 40.67
CA GLN A 60 -7.40 -12.89 41.80
C GLN A 60 -8.07 -11.79 42.65
N TYR A 61 -8.83 -10.91 42.01
CA TYR A 61 -9.52 -9.82 42.66
C TYR A 61 -11.03 -10.05 42.82
N ASP A 62 -11.52 -11.30 42.63
CA ASP A 62 -12.93 -11.71 42.71
C ASP A 62 -13.88 -10.88 41.82
N LEU A 63 -13.41 -10.51 40.63
CA LEU A 63 -14.12 -9.63 39.69
C LEU A 63 -14.83 -10.42 38.58
N GLU A 64 -14.51 -11.70 38.35
CA GLU A 64 -14.98 -12.51 37.22
C GLU A 64 -16.52 -12.60 37.19
N ALA A 65 -17.15 -12.83 38.35
CA ALA A 65 -18.62 -12.95 38.47
C ALA A 65 -19.32 -11.64 38.13
N GLN A 66 -18.77 -10.50 38.56
CA GLN A 66 -19.31 -9.17 38.26
C GLN A 66 -19.19 -8.86 36.74
N TYR A 67 -18.04 -9.11 36.15
CA TYR A 67 -17.83 -8.94 34.70
C TYR A 67 -18.80 -9.80 33.89
N ARG A 68 -18.93 -11.10 34.22
CA ARG A 68 -19.85 -12.01 33.50
C ARG A 68 -21.32 -11.59 33.62
N LYS A 69 -21.73 -11.03 34.74
CA LYS A 69 -23.12 -10.62 35.00
C LYS A 69 -23.52 -9.36 34.23
N ALA A 70 -22.65 -8.36 34.17
CA ALA A 70 -22.95 -7.06 33.58
C ALA A 70 -21.67 -6.43 33.01
N PRO A 71 -21.17 -6.87 31.83
CA PRO A 71 -19.86 -6.47 31.29
C PRO A 71 -19.70 -4.95 31.16
N LEU A 72 -20.67 -4.27 30.57
CA LEU A 72 -20.57 -2.83 30.30
C LEU A 72 -20.58 -1.99 31.60
N GLN A 73 -21.46 -2.35 32.53
CA GLN A 73 -21.49 -1.68 33.82
C GLN A 73 -20.20 -1.92 34.62
N PHE A 74 -19.72 -3.16 34.58
CA PHE A 74 -18.44 -3.51 35.19
C PHE A 74 -17.28 -2.65 34.62
N LEU A 75 -17.21 -2.47 33.31
CA LEU A 75 -16.17 -1.64 32.67
C LEU A 75 -16.23 -0.19 33.16
N GLU A 76 -17.42 0.39 33.28
CA GLU A 76 -17.58 1.75 33.80
C GLU A 76 -17.12 1.87 35.25
N ASP A 77 -17.52 0.94 36.11
CA ASP A 77 -17.12 0.94 37.50
C ASP A 77 -15.62 0.64 37.69
N PHE A 78 -15.07 -0.33 36.93
CA PHE A 78 -13.67 -0.71 37.00
C PHE A 78 -12.75 0.41 36.50
N SER A 79 -13.17 1.13 35.44
CA SER A 79 -12.41 2.28 34.93
C SER A 79 -12.27 3.42 35.93
N ARG A 80 -13.29 3.64 36.79
CA ARG A 80 -13.25 4.65 37.89
C ARG A 80 -12.19 4.33 38.94
N THR A 81 -11.88 3.05 39.14
CA THR A 81 -10.85 2.61 40.09
C THR A 81 -9.43 2.64 39.53
N LEU A 82 -9.26 3.00 38.24
CA LEU A 82 -7.99 2.95 37.55
C LEU A 82 -6.90 3.80 38.21
N CYS A 83 -7.26 4.95 38.73
CA CYS A 83 -6.35 5.93 39.31
C CYS A 83 -6.07 5.74 40.79
N GLN A 84 -6.65 4.71 41.43
CA GLN A 84 -6.46 4.41 42.85
C GLN A 84 -5.11 3.71 43.15
N ASP A 85 -4.51 3.14 42.13
CA ASP A 85 -3.24 2.39 42.19
C ASP A 85 -2.35 2.66 40.98
N ARG A 86 -1.10 2.18 41.08
CA ARG A 86 -0.13 2.26 39.97
C ARG A 86 0.04 0.90 39.26
N ASP A 87 -0.99 0.08 39.26
CA ASP A 87 -0.94 -1.26 38.68
C ASP A 87 -0.95 -1.20 37.14
N ARG A 88 0.17 -1.58 36.54
CA ARG A 88 0.32 -1.65 35.07
C ARG A 88 -0.57 -2.72 34.46
N GLU A 89 -0.72 -3.88 35.11
CA GLU A 89 -1.50 -5.00 34.60
C GLU A 89 -2.99 -4.64 34.49
N LYS A 90 -3.51 -3.88 35.43
CA LYS A 90 -4.89 -3.37 35.41
C LYS A 90 -5.19 -2.57 34.14
N ARG A 91 -4.21 -1.77 33.63
CA ARG A 91 -4.39 -1.00 32.39
C ARG A 91 -4.54 -1.94 31.18
N LEU A 92 -3.70 -2.97 31.08
CA LEU A 92 -3.78 -3.92 29.99
C LEU A 92 -5.06 -4.74 30.03
N VAL A 93 -5.44 -5.23 31.23
CA VAL A 93 -6.71 -5.96 31.41
C VAL A 93 -7.89 -5.10 30.98
N LEU A 94 -7.93 -3.83 31.40
CA LEU A 94 -9.01 -2.92 31.01
C LEU A 94 -9.00 -2.63 29.49
N ALA A 95 -7.82 -2.49 28.89
CA ALA A 95 -7.68 -2.32 27.43
C ALA A 95 -8.22 -3.54 26.68
N GLU A 96 -7.88 -4.77 27.11
CA GLU A 96 -8.36 -6.01 26.50
C GLU A 96 -9.87 -6.19 26.65
N LEU A 97 -10.41 -5.90 27.84
CA LEU A 97 -11.86 -5.92 28.11
C LEU A 97 -12.62 -4.94 27.21
N CYS A 98 -12.12 -3.71 27.09
CA CYS A 98 -12.71 -2.69 26.21
C CYS A 98 -12.68 -3.12 24.74
N TYR A 99 -11.57 -3.69 24.29
CA TYR A 99 -11.46 -4.19 22.93
C TYR A 99 -12.44 -5.34 22.65
N LEU A 100 -12.55 -6.31 23.57
CA LEU A 100 -13.45 -7.45 23.43
C LEU A 100 -14.93 -7.01 23.42
N GLU A 101 -15.33 -6.16 24.36
CA GLU A 101 -16.70 -5.65 24.39
C GLU A 101 -16.99 -4.72 23.20
N GLY A 102 -16.00 -3.95 22.74
CA GLY A 102 -16.08 -3.17 21.51
C GLY A 102 -16.38 -4.05 20.29
N LYS A 103 -15.67 -5.19 20.14
CA LYS A 103 -15.96 -6.19 19.09
C LYS A 103 -17.39 -6.75 19.19
N ARG A 104 -17.89 -7.02 20.38
CA ARG A 104 -19.24 -7.54 20.59
C ARG A 104 -20.34 -6.54 20.24
N GLN A 105 -20.04 -5.25 20.33
CA GLN A 105 -20.94 -4.14 19.98
C GLN A 105 -20.65 -3.56 18.60
N GLU A 106 -19.77 -4.22 17.82
CA GLU A 106 -19.23 -3.66 16.58
C GLU A 106 -20.31 -3.45 15.52
N SER A 107 -20.44 -2.20 15.14
CA SER A 107 -21.13 -1.72 13.95
C SER A 107 -20.41 -0.44 13.52
N PRO A 108 -20.27 -0.16 12.23
CA PRO A 108 -19.56 1.04 11.75
C PRO A 108 -20.08 2.36 12.35
N THR A 109 -21.35 2.39 12.75
CA THR A 109 -22.00 3.57 13.32
C THR A 109 -22.29 3.47 14.83
N SER A 110 -21.77 2.45 15.53
CA SER A 110 -22.01 2.26 16.95
C SER A 110 -21.18 3.21 17.81
N ASP A 111 -21.83 4.20 18.43
CA ASP A 111 -21.18 5.13 19.37
C ASP A 111 -20.61 4.39 20.60
N LEU A 112 -21.27 3.32 21.03
CA LEU A 112 -20.79 2.49 22.13
C LEU A 112 -19.51 1.72 21.75
N ALA A 113 -19.47 1.11 20.58
CA ALA A 113 -18.27 0.43 20.10
C ALA A 113 -17.11 1.41 19.96
N ALA A 114 -17.33 2.58 19.38
CA ALA A 114 -16.32 3.63 19.25
C ALA A 114 -15.80 4.11 20.62
N LYS A 115 -16.70 4.33 21.59
CA LYS A 115 -16.35 4.66 22.98
C LYS A 115 -15.43 3.58 23.58
N LEU A 116 -15.75 2.31 23.39
CA LEU A 116 -14.97 1.19 23.90
C LEU A 116 -13.61 1.06 23.20
N PHE A 117 -13.55 1.15 21.88
CA PHE A 117 -12.29 1.10 21.12
C PHE A 117 -11.38 2.29 21.48
N LEU A 118 -11.92 3.51 21.56
CA LEU A 118 -11.11 4.66 21.98
C LEU A 118 -10.61 4.50 23.42
N SER A 119 -11.43 3.96 24.33
CA SER A 119 -11.00 3.66 25.71
C SER A 119 -9.87 2.61 25.71
N ALA A 120 -9.97 1.57 24.88
CA ALA A 120 -8.91 0.57 24.74
C ALA A 120 -7.58 1.19 24.30
N THR A 121 -7.60 2.16 23.36
CA THR A 121 -6.37 2.88 22.95
C THR A 121 -5.78 3.69 24.09
N VAL A 122 -6.60 4.40 24.87
CA VAL A 122 -6.17 5.18 26.05
C VAL A 122 -5.45 4.28 27.07
N TYR A 123 -6.07 3.14 27.43
CA TYR A 123 -5.52 2.28 28.46
C TYR A 123 -4.29 1.48 27.97
N ALA A 124 -4.28 1.06 26.72
CA ALA A 124 -3.09 0.41 26.12
C ALA A 124 -1.92 1.41 26.01
N HIS A 125 -2.18 2.65 25.60
CA HIS A 125 -1.17 3.71 25.57
C HIS A 125 -0.61 3.99 26.98
N SER A 126 -1.48 4.12 28.00
CA SER A 126 -1.03 4.28 29.38
C SER A 126 -0.19 3.09 29.87
N TYR A 127 -0.57 1.85 29.53
CA TYR A 127 0.26 0.66 29.81
C TYR A 127 1.66 0.77 29.21
N LEU A 128 1.76 1.22 27.96
CA LEU A 128 3.03 1.28 27.20
C LEU A 128 3.93 2.43 27.66
N HIS A 129 3.39 3.61 27.92
CA HIS A 129 4.17 4.84 28.06
C HIS A 129 4.21 5.44 29.46
N ASN A 130 3.29 5.10 30.36
CA ASN A 130 3.33 5.67 31.71
C ASN A 130 4.45 5.03 32.54
N GLN A 131 5.51 5.83 32.79
CA GLN A 131 6.71 5.41 33.54
C GLN A 131 6.45 5.24 35.06
N THR A 132 5.36 5.78 35.59
CA THR A 132 5.04 5.70 37.03
C THR A 132 4.42 4.38 37.44
N LEU A 133 3.97 3.56 36.47
CA LEU A 133 3.28 2.29 36.71
C LEU A 133 4.25 1.17 37.11
N GLN A 134 3.72 0.24 37.94
CA GLN A 134 4.46 -0.94 38.40
C GLN A 134 3.76 -2.24 37.96
N PRO A 135 4.50 -3.30 37.67
CA PRO A 135 5.97 -3.32 37.51
C PRO A 135 6.45 -2.44 36.35
N ALA A 136 7.74 -2.14 36.30
CA ALA A 136 8.33 -1.46 35.16
C ALA A 136 8.07 -2.21 33.86
N LEU A 137 7.93 -1.50 32.74
CA LEU A 137 7.69 -2.09 31.43
C LEU A 137 8.88 -2.96 31.01
N ASN A 138 8.60 -4.18 30.58
CA ASN A 138 9.59 -5.10 30.05
C ASN A 138 9.28 -5.39 28.57
N PRO A 139 10.10 -4.92 27.61
CA PRO A 139 9.87 -5.17 26.17
C PRO A 139 9.92 -6.66 25.76
N PHE A 140 10.56 -7.51 26.59
CA PHE A 140 10.60 -8.97 26.37
C PHE A 140 9.36 -9.70 26.92
N ASP A 141 8.46 -9.01 27.61
CA ASP A 141 7.20 -9.59 28.04
C ASP A 141 6.22 -9.68 26.86
N PRO A 142 5.61 -10.85 26.57
CA PRO A 142 4.60 -10.97 25.52
C PRO A 142 3.44 -9.99 25.63
N ARG A 143 3.14 -9.53 26.86
CA ARG A 143 2.13 -8.49 27.13
C ARG A 143 2.46 -7.14 26.48
N TYR A 144 3.76 -6.84 26.29
CA TYR A 144 4.17 -5.63 25.59
C TYR A 144 3.63 -5.63 24.15
N ARG A 145 3.87 -6.73 23.41
CA ARG A 145 3.38 -6.87 22.04
C ARG A 145 1.85 -6.87 21.99
N MET A 146 1.21 -7.59 22.89
CA MET A 146 -0.25 -7.61 23.00
C MET A 146 -0.84 -6.20 23.23
N ALA A 147 -0.21 -5.37 24.06
CA ALA A 147 -0.62 -4.00 24.29
C ALA A 147 -0.50 -3.14 23.02
N CYS A 148 0.59 -3.28 22.27
CA CYS A 148 0.75 -2.63 20.97
C CYS A 148 -0.37 -3.06 20.00
N ASP A 149 -0.65 -4.36 19.90
CA ASP A 149 -1.68 -4.88 19.01
C ASP A 149 -3.09 -4.44 19.40
N ILE A 150 -3.42 -4.41 20.69
CA ILE A 150 -4.71 -3.87 21.18
C ILE A 150 -4.83 -2.38 20.83
N TYR A 151 -3.76 -1.61 21.08
CA TYR A 151 -3.73 -0.19 20.71
C TYR A 151 -3.97 0.00 19.21
N ASN A 152 -3.18 -0.67 18.37
CA ASN A 152 -3.23 -0.55 16.92
C ASN A 152 -4.59 -0.96 16.33
N ARG A 153 -5.12 -2.11 16.77
CA ARG A 153 -6.41 -2.64 16.28
C ARG A 153 -7.59 -1.81 16.76
N SER A 154 -7.56 -1.34 18.02
CA SER A 154 -8.60 -0.44 18.54
C SER A 154 -8.61 0.89 17.79
N LEU A 155 -7.44 1.45 17.52
CA LEU A 155 -7.31 2.68 16.75
C LEU A 155 -7.83 2.49 15.31
N ALA A 156 -7.51 1.37 14.66
CA ALA A 156 -8.02 1.04 13.33
C ALA A 156 -9.58 1.02 13.30
N LYS A 157 -10.21 0.39 14.29
CA LYS A 157 -11.68 0.37 14.43
C LYS A 157 -12.26 1.77 14.69
N PHE A 158 -11.56 2.57 15.46
CA PHE A 158 -11.96 3.95 15.72
C PHE A 158 -11.84 4.84 14.46
N VAL A 159 -10.82 4.61 13.60
CA VAL A 159 -10.68 5.30 12.31
C VAL A 159 -11.89 5.04 11.40
N VAL A 160 -12.37 3.78 11.32
CA VAL A 160 -13.58 3.44 10.54
C VAL A 160 -14.79 4.22 11.06
N TYR A 161 -15.01 4.22 12.40
CA TYR A 161 -16.12 4.97 13.00
C TYR A 161 -16.07 6.46 12.68
N VAL A 162 -14.89 7.07 12.80
CA VAL A 162 -14.67 8.50 12.51
C VAL A 162 -15.05 8.82 11.07
N GLN A 163 -14.65 7.97 10.14
CA GLN A 163 -14.95 8.13 8.72
C GLN A 163 -16.44 7.97 8.42
N GLU A 164 -17.09 6.93 8.92
CA GLU A 164 -18.54 6.68 8.74
C GLU A 164 -19.43 7.79 9.32
N ARG A 165 -18.95 8.49 10.33
CA ARG A 165 -19.64 9.64 10.97
C ARG A 165 -19.26 10.98 10.36
N ASP A 166 -18.40 11.02 9.35
CA ASP A 166 -17.82 12.24 8.75
C ASP A 166 -17.22 13.19 9.83
N ILE A 167 -16.65 12.60 10.90
CA ILE A 167 -15.97 13.37 11.94
C ILE A 167 -14.62 13.85 11.38
N ARG A 168 -14.37 15.15 11.50
CA ARG A 168 -13.13 15.79 11.01
C ARG A 168 -12.35 16.37 12.16
N PHE A 169 -11.08 16.02 12.23
CA PHE A 169 -10.16 16.52 13.25
C PHE A 169 -9.34 17.75 12.79
N ALA A 170 -9.79 18.46 11.77
CA ALA A 170 -9.17 19.75 11.38
C ALA A 170 -9.20 20.74 12.56
N GLU A 171 -10.30 20.71 13.34
CA GLU A 171 -10.43 21.34 14.64
C GLU A 171 -10.54 20.27 15.73
N ALA A 172 -10.21 20.64 16.97
CA ALA A 172 -10.29 19.73 18.09
C ALA A 172 -11.74 19.23 18.31
N GLN A 173 -11.92 17.92 18.36
CA GLN A 173 -13.21 17.25 18.57
C GLN A 173 -13.21 16.49 19.89
N SER A 174 -14.28 16.63 20.66
CA SER A 174 -14.44 15.93 21.93
C SER A 174 -15.18 14.61 21.75
N VAL A 175 -14.51 13.49 22.03
CA VAL A 175 -15.06 12.14 21.89
C VAL A 175 -15.13 11.45 23.26
N PRO A 176 -16.26 10.83 23.65
CA PRO A 176 -16.41 10.16 24.94
C PRO A 176 -15.58 8.88 25.03
N ILE A 177 -15.05 8.60 26.23
CA ILE A 177 -14.44 7.33 26.63
C ILE A 177 -15.22 6.78 27.86
N LEU A 178 -14.84 5.61 28.36
CA LEU A 178 -15.54 5.01 29.53
C LEU A 178 -15.60 5.96 30.72
N HIS A 179 -14.49 6.64 31.01
CA HIS A 179 -14.43 7.62 32.08
C HIS A 179 -13.86 8.93 31.55
N GLY A 180 -14.74 9.90 31.27
CA GLY A 180 -14.37 11.19 30.73
C GLY A 180 -14.48 11.28 29.19
N LYS A 181 -13.62 12.08 28.59
CA LYS A 181 -13.60 12.37 27.17
C LYS A 181 -12.18 12.66 26.68
N VAL A 182 -11.93 12.47 25.40
CA VAL A 182 -10.69 12.83 24.73
C VAL A 182 -10.98 13.95 23.74
N GLU A 183 -10.19 15.01 23.78
CA GLU A 183 -10.18 16.08 22.79
C GLU A 183 -9.09 15.77 21.76
N ILE A 184 -9.49 15.45 20.53
CA ILE A 184 -8.62 14.96 19.46
C ILE A 184 -8.50 16.02 18.39
N LYS A 185 -7.25 16.35 17.99
CA LYS A 185 -6.93 17.22 16.86
C LYS A 185 -6.07 16.46 15.83
N GLY A 186 -6.41 16.56 14.54
CA GLY A 186 -5.65 15.93 13.47
C GLY A 186 -4.39 16.73 13.12
N VAL A 187 -3.31 16.02 12.84
CA VAL A 187 -2.02 16.57 12.43
C VAL A 187 -1.42 15.72 11.30
N ALA A 188 -1.21 16.32 10.14
CA ALA A 188 -0.46 15.68 9.07
C ALA A 188 1.04 15.79 9.34
N LYS A 189 1.78 14.68 9.27
CA LYS A 189 3.22 14.60 9.51
C LYS A 189 3.95 14.27 8.21
N ASP A 190 4.51 15.30 7.56
CA ASP A 190 5.35 15.17 6.36
C ASP A 190 4.73 14.33 5.23
N LEU A 191 3.39 14.42 5.08
CA LEU A 191 2.69 13.72 4.03
C LEU A 191 3.07 14.29 2.66
N PRO A 192 3.31 13.45 1.64
CA PRO A 192 3.60 13.92 0.29
C PRO A 192 2.34 14.39 -0.46
N TRP A 193 1.16 14.25 0.12
CA TRP A 193 -0.13 14.75 -0.38
C TRP A 193 -0.80 15.65 0.64
N GLN A 194 -1.74 16.47 0.19
CA GLN A 194 -2.58 17.27 1.07
C GLN A 194 -3.85 16.46 1.42
N PRO A 195 -4.09 16.11 2.69
CA PRO A 195 -5.30 15.42 3.09
C PRO A 195 -6.56 16.16 2.65
N GLN A 196 -7.47 15.47 1.98
CA GLN A 196 -8.73 16.04 1.50
C GLN A 196 -9.91 15.48 2.27
N LYS A 197 -11.03 16.21 2.23
CA LYS A 197 -12.29 15.78 2.85
C LYS A 197 -12.80 14.46 2.27
N THR A 198 -12.50 14.20 1.00
CA THR A 198 -12.95 13.01 0.24
C THR A 198 -12.02 11.81 0.38
N ASP A 199 -10.90 11.93 1.12
CA ASP A 199 -9.99 10.81 1.32
C ASP A 199 -10.66 9.72 2.18
N GLU A 200 -10.50 8.45 1.75
CA GLU A 200 -10.92 7.29 2.51
C GLU A 200 -9.71 6.67 3.21
N TYR A 201 -9.85 6.34 4.49
CA TYR A 201 -8.83 5.69 5.30
C TYR A 201 -9.31 4.28 5.67
N LEU A 202 -8.80 3.27 4.96
CA LEU A 202 -9.20 1.88 5.12
C LEU A 202 -8.14 1.14 5.94
N PRO A 203 -8.46 0.57 7.12
CA PRO A 203 -7.49 -0.19 7.89
C PRO A 203 -6.92 -1.37 7.10
N SER A 204 -5.59 -1.48 7.01
CA SER A 204 -4.92 -2.58 6.30
C SER A 204 -5.27 -3.95 6.90
N TYR A 205 -5.63 -3.99 8.17
CA TYR A 205 -6.07 -5.19 8.88
C TYR A 205 -7.34 -5.85 8.35
N GLU A 206 -8.15 -5.14 7.56
CA GLU A 206 -9.39 -5.66 6.97
C GLU A 206 -9.15 -6.35 5.62
N PHE A 207 -7.93 -6.31 5.12
CA PHE A 207 -7.56 -6.86 3.83
C PHE A 207 -6.47 -7.92 3.96
N LEU A 208 -6.56 -8.94 3.13
CA LEU A 208 -5.50 -9.93 2.94
C LEU A 208 -4.98 -9.80 1.51
N ALA A 209 -3.77 -9.27 1.36
CA ALA A 209 -3.14 -9.19 0.05
C ALA A 209 -2.88 -10.58 -0.53
N LYS A 210 -3.08 -10.75 -1.83
CA LYS A 210 -2.88 -12.01 -2.56
C LYS A 210 -2.02 -11.76 -3.79
N GLY A 211 -1.25 -12.77 -4.19
CA GLY A 211 -0.45 -12.73 -5.41
C GLY A 211 0.90 -12.02 -5.27
N LEU A 212 1.30 -11.64 -4.06
CA LEU A 212 2.65 -11.21 -3.73
C LEU A 212 3.43 -12.38 -3.12
N ASN A 213 4.74 -12.47 -3.40
CA ASN A 213 5.59 -13.52 -2.83
C ASN A 213 5.92 -13.26 -1.36
N ASN A 214 6.14 -12.00 -1.00
CA ASN A 214 6.48 -11.55 0.34
C ASN A 214 5.52 -10.46 0.80
N TYR A 215 5.37 -10.35 2.13
CA TYR A 215 4.64 -9.29 2.81
C TYR A 215 5.62 -8.40 3.56
N HIS A 216 5.71 -7.15 3.14
CA HIS A 216 6.52 -6.13 3.79
C HIS A 216 5.64 -5.38 4.78
N ARG A 217 5.75 -5.79 6.03
CA ARG A 217 5.05 -5.23 7.16
C ARG A 217 5.99 -5.18 8.35
N ASP A 218 6.17 -4.01 8.93
CA ASP A 218 6.97 -3.81 10.12
C ASP A 218 6.05 -3.61 11.33
N PHE A 219 6.40 -4.25 12.43
CA PHE A 219 5.62 -4.20 13.65
C PHE A 219 6.05 -3.00 14.50
N GLY A 220 5.06 -2.27 15.02
CA GLY A 220 5.31 -1.09 15.82
C GLY A 220 4.04 -0.55 16.45
N LEU A 221 3.93 0.78 16.55
CA LEU A 221 2.77 1.48 17.06
C LEU A 221 2.05 2.23 15.94
N GLY A 222 0.73 2.30 16.05
CA GLY A 222 -0.15 2.97 15.09
C GLY A 222 -0.98 1.99 14.27
N ALA A 223 -2.02 2.50 13.63
CA ALA A 223 -2.90 1.75 12.76
C ALA A 223 -2.48 1.96 11.30
N PRO A 224 -1.93 0.94 10.61
CA PRO A 224 -1.65 1.05 9.18
C PRO A 224 -2.95 1.11 8.40
N VAL A 225 -3.04 2.07 7.48
CA VAL A 225 -4.22 2.32 6.65
C VAL A 225 -3.85 2.46 5.18
N ILE A 226 -4.79 2.10 4.33
CA ILE A 226 -4.81 2.39 2.91
C ILE A 226 -5.53 3.73 2.75
N VAL A 227 -4.86 4.74 2.25
CA VAL A 227 -5.49 6.02 1.92
C VAL A 227 -5.89 6.01 0.46
N VAL A 228 -7.20 6.14 0.18
CA VAL A 228 -7.72 6.33 -1.16
C VAL A 228 -8.01 7.80 -1.34
N HIS A 229 -7.10 8.48 -2.05
CA HIS A 229 -7.18 9.91 -2.30
C HIS A 229 -7.98 10.18 -3.58
N GLN A 230 -9.01 11.00 -3.49
CA GLN A 230 -9.82 11.37 -4.64
C GLN A 230 -9.36 12.72 -5.19
N LEU A 231 -8.74 12.70 -6.38
CA LEU A 231 -8.32 13.93 -7.06
C LEU A 231 -9.53 14.83 -7.40
N SER A 232 -9.48 16.06 -6.99
CA SER A 232 -10.37 17.11 -7.50
C SER A 232 -9.99 17.43 -8.96
N GLY A 233 -10.98 17.74 -9.80
CA GLY A 233 -10.77 17.98 -11.25
C GLY A 233 -9.73 19.06 -11.59
N GLU A 234 -9.44 20.01 -10.70
CA GLU A 234 -8.42 21.04 -10.86
C GLU A 234 -7.00 20.52 -10.62
N GLU A 235 -6.82 19.51 -9.77
CA GLU A 235 -5.51 18.91 -9.49
C GLU A 235 -5.03 17.98 -10.61
N SER A 236 -5.92 17.46 -11.45
CA SER A 236 -5.58 16.60 -12.58
C SER A 236 -5.05 17.36 -13.79
N VAL A 237 -5.32 18.65 -13.90
CA VAL A 237 -4.90 19.51 -15.02
C VAL A 237 -3.52 20.07 -14.73
N GLY A 238 -2.48 19.51 -15.39
CA GLY A 238 -1.11 20.03 -15.31
C GLY A 238 -0.13 19.22 -14.48
N ARG A 239 -0.56 18.19 -13.77
CA ARG A 239 0.36 17.19 -13.16
C ARG A 239 0.78 16.13 -14.17
N LEU A 240 2.02 15.70 -14.12
CA LEU A 240 2.39 14.36 -14.58
C LEU A 240 1.35 13.43 -13.99
N LYS A 241 0.78 12.52 -14.78
CA LYS A 241 -0.27 11.62 -14.32
C LYS A 241 0.19 10.95 -13.03
N THR A 242 -0.16 11.56 -11.89
CA THR A 242 0.07 10.96 -10.59
C THR A 242 -0.93 9.84 -10.48
N ASN A 243 -0.44 8.66 -10.37
CA ASN A 243 -1.17 7.43 -10.11
C ASN A 243 -2.24 6.98 -11.09
N LEU A 244 -2.19 5.73 -11.23
CA LEU A 244 -3.25 4.90 -11.77
C LEU A 244 -4.52 4.92 -10.89
N GLU A 245 -4.46 5.22 -9.64
CA GLU A 245 -5.41 5.68 -8.60
C GLU A 245 -4.56 6.16 -7.45
N ASP A 246 -4.94 7.23 -6.78
CA ASP A 246 -4.18 7.80 -5.68
C ASP A 246 -4.39 6.96 -4.41
N VAL A 247 -3.70 5.83 -4.35
CA VAL A 247 -3.70 4.94 -3.20
C VAL A 247 -2.34 5.00 -2.52
N TYR A 248 -2.33 5.41 -1.26
CA TYR A 248 -1.12 5.55 -0.46
C TYR A 248 -1.14 4.62 0.76
N ALA A 249 0.03 4.19 1.19
CA ALA A 249 0.21 3.65 2.52
C ALA A 249 0.28 4.80 3.52
N ALA A 250 -0.37 4.66 4.67
CA ALA A 250 -0.18 5.58 5.78
C ALA A 250 -0.30 4.84 7.12
N THR A 251 0.20 5.46 8.19
CA THR A 251 -0.01 4.98 9.56
C THR A 251 -0.62 6.10 10.38
N VAL A 252 -1.76 5.81 10.99
CA VAL A 252 -2.41 6.72 11.96
C VAL A 252 -1.90 6.39 13.35
N TYR A 253 -1.41 7.39 14.06
CA TYR A 253 -1.00 7.28 15.45
C TYR A 253 -1.77 8.31 16.29
N LEU A 254 -2.37 7.88 17.41
CA LEU A 254 -3.06 8.75 18.35
C LEU A 254 -2.15 9.02 19.54
N ARG A 255 -1.51 10.19 19.52
CA ARG A 255 -0.60 10.64 20.58
C ARG A 255 -1.40 11.28 21.71
N TYR A 256 -1.39 10.67 22.88
CA TYR A 256 -1.95 11.27 24.09
C TYR A 256 -0.93 12.19 24.75
N GLU A 257 -1.34 13.41 25.06
CA GLU A 257 -0.53 14.40 25.77
C GLU A 257 -0.69 14.25 27.29
N ASP A 258 -1.82 13.71 27.73
CA ASP A 258 -2.17 13.55 29.13
C ASP A 258 -2.37 12.05 29.46
N ASP A 259 -1.97 11.65 30.68
CA ASP A 259 -2.30 10.32 31.21
C ASP A 259 -3.74 10.30 31.73
N PRO A 260 -4.50 9.19 31.57
CA PRO A 260 -5.87 9.07 32.05
C PRO A 260 -6.01 9.22 33.60
N CYS A 261 -4.92 9.15 34.34
CA CYS A 261 -4.85 9.37 35.78
C CYS A 261 -4.02 10.62 36.15
N GLY A 262 -3.65 11.45 35.17
CA GLY A 262 -2.98 12.73 35.41
C GLY A 262 -3.88 13.81 36.03
N GLU A 263 -3.28 14.92 36.42
CA GLU A 263 -3.98 16.02 37.05
C GLU A 263 -5.20 16.53 36.26
N GLN A 264 -5.09 16.60 34.94
CA GLN A 264 -6.15 17.05 34.04
C GLN A 264 -7.38 16.13 34.12
N ALA A 265 -7.18 14.80 34.06
CA ALA A 265 -8.25 13.83 34.16
C ALA A 265 -8.92 13.83 35.54
N VAL A 266 -8.14 13.98 36.62
CA VAL A 266 -8.62 14.04 37.99
C VAL A 266 -9.48 15.31 38.23
N GLN A 267 -9.16 16.41 37.55
CA GLN A 267 -9.95 17.65 37.57
C GLN A 267 -11.21 17.58 36.68
N GLY A 268 -11.46 16.46 35.99
CA GLY A 268 -12.60 16.28 35.09
C GLY A 268 -12.44 16.93 33.71
N ASN A 269 -11.24 17.41 33.38
CA ASN A 269 -10.92 17.93 32.06
C ASN A 269 -10.82 16.81 31.00
N ALA A 270 -10.99 17.17 29.73
CA ALA A 270 -10.76 16.24 28.62
C ALA A 270 -9.27 15.90 28.53
N LEU A 271 -8.95 14.63 28.24
CA LEU A 271 -7.62 14.23 27.82
C LEU A 271 -7.34 14.83 26.43
N ARG A 272 -6.15 15.38 26.24
CA ARG A 272 -5.75 15.92 24.93
C ARG A 272 -5.02 14.85 24.13
N ALA A 273 -5.33 14.77 22.83
CA ALA A 273 -4.65 13.86 21.92
C ALA A 273 -4.51 14.47 20.53
N GLN A 274 -3.46 14.06 19.83
CA GLN A 274 -3.21 14.38 18.41
C GLN A 274 -3.35 13.12 17.58
N ALA A 275 -4.24 13.16 16.58
CA ALA A 275 -4.33 12.11 15.55
C ALA A 275 -3.31 12.45 14.45
N GLU A 276 -2.15 11.84 14.53
CA GLU A 276 -1.02 12.02 13.62
C GLU A 276 -1.11 11.03 12.47
N VAL A 277 -0.96 11.50 11.23
CA VAL A 277 -0.91 10.66 10.03
C VAL A 277 0.49 10.74 9.43
N TYR A 278 1.14 9.59 9.28
CA TYR A 278 2.50 9.44 8.80
C TYR A 278 2.56 8.73 7.45
N ASP A 279 3.50 9.15 6.59
CA ASP A 279 3.92 8.40 5.41
C ASP A 279 5.00 7.38 5.81
N PRO A 280 4.72 6.05 5.79
CA PRO A 280 5.68 5.03 6.16
C PRO A 280 6.86 4.91 5.18
N LEU A 281 6.79 5.55 4.01
CA LEU A 281 7.90 5.63 3.07
C LEU A 281 8.93 6.71 3.46
N ARG A 282 8.60 7.56 4.46
CA ARG A 282 9.46 8.65 4.95
C ARG A 282 9.80 8.52 6.43
N THR A 283 8.85 8.02 7.22
CA THR A 283 8.97 7.95 8.68
C THR A 283 8.71 6.52 9.13
N ASP A 284 9.72 5.87 9.68
CA ASP A 284 9.68 4.50 10.20
C ASP A 284 9.54 4.43 11.72
N SER A 285 9.72 5.53 12.41
CA SER A 285 9.71 5.60 13.87
C SER A 285 9.18 6.94 14.39
N ILE A 286 8.68 6.93 15.62
CA ILE A 286 8.20 8.12 16.33
C ILE A 286 8.91 8.26 17.66
N SER A 287 9.14 9.51 18.07
CA SER A 287 9.67 9.83 19.39
C SER A 287 8.52 10.07 20.36
N ILE A 288 8.57 9.40 21.52
CA ILE A 288 7.66 9.60 22.64
C ILE A 288 8.55 9.78 23.87
N ASP A 289 8.50 10.94 24.49
CA ASP A 289 9.47 11.37 25.50
C ASP A 289 10.91 11.19 24.97
N ASP A 290 11.79 10.55 25.72
CA ASP A 290 13.18 10.30 25.35
C ASP A 290 13.41 8.97 24.60
N SER A 291 12.34 8.28 24.18
CA SER A 291 12.40 6.96 23.55
C SER A 291 11.89 7.00 22.11
N SER A 292 12.54 6.22 21.23
CA SER A 292 12.09 5.99 19.85
C SER A 292 11.34 4.67 19.74
N PHE A 293 10.18 4.70 19.08
CA PHE A 293 9.33 3.52 18.85
C PHE A 293 9.10 3.35 17.35
N PRO A 294 9.23 2.13 16.81
CA PRO A 294 8.90 1.89 15.40
C PRO A 294 7.41 2.13 15.15
N LEU A 295 7.09 2.66 13.97
CA LEU A 295 5.72 2.71 13.48
C LEU A 295 5.29 1.35 12.96
N GLU A 296 4.05 0.96 13.22
CA GLU A 296 3.44 -0.17 12.52
C GLU A 296 3.22 0.20 11.07
N MET A 297 3.83 -0.51 10.14
CA MET A 297 3.77 -0.23 8.71
C MET A 297 3.25 -1.43 7.92
N ASP A 298 2.49 -1.17 6.88
CA ASP A 298 2.09 -2.16 5.88
C ASP A 298 2.25 -1.55 4.48
N LEU A 299 3.25 -2.01 3.74
CA LEU A 299 3.56 -1.52 2.40
C LEU A 299 2.94 -2.40 1.32
N SER A 300 2.71 -3.68 1.62
CA SER A 300 2.21 -4.66 0.66
C SER A 300 0.70 -4.59 0.43
N THR A 301 -0.09 -4.35 1.49
CA THR A 301 -1.55 -4.32 1.37
C THR A 301 -2.06 -3.12 0.56
N PRO A 302 -1.58 -1.88 0.74
CA PRO A 302 -1.96 -0.75 -0.12
C PRO A 302 -1.61 -0.97 -1.59
N LEU A 303 -0.42 -1.55 -1.87
CA LEU A 303 0.00 -1.91 -3.21
C LEU A 303 -0.94 -2.96 -3.84
N ALA A 304 -1.27 -4.02 -3.11
CA ALA A 304 -2.21 -5.04 -3.57
C ALA A 304 -3.63 -4.48 -3.76
N TYR A 305 -4.08 -3.58 -2.86
CA TYR A 305 -5.38 -2.90 -2.96
C TYR A 305 -5.48 -2.05 -4.22
N MET A 306 -4.47 -1.22 -4.48
CA MET A 306 -4.37 -0.41 -5.71
C MET A 306 -4.57 -1.26 -6.96
N LEU A 307 -4.07 -2.50 -6.96
CA LEU A 307 -4.15 -3.44 -8.08
C LEU A 307 -5.48 -4.13 -8.24
N SER A 308 -6.10 -4.51 -7.12
CA SER A 308 -7.35 -5.27 -7.13
C SER A 308 -8.51 -4.49 -7.77
N ARG A 309 -8.46 -3.16 -7.72
CA ARG A 309 -9.46 -2.25 -8.33
C ARG A 309 -9.39 -2.18 -9.84
N ARG A 310 -8.46 -2.89 -10.51
CA ARG A 310 -8.21 -2.78 -11.95
C ARG A 310 -8.62 -4.01 -12.73
N SER A 311 -9.17 -3.77 -13.93
CA SER A 311 -9.62 -4.84 -14.83
C SER A 311 -8.44 -5.59 -15.48
N PRO A 312 -8.43 -6.93 -15.48
CA PRO A 312 -7.38 -7.76 -16.11
C PRO A 312 -7.28 -7.61 -17.64
N ALA A 313 -8.35 -7.15 -18.31
CA ALA A 313 -8.50 -7.22 -19.77
C ALA A 313 -7.63 -6.22 -20.58
N SER A 314 -6.98 -5.25 -19.95
CA SER A 314 -6.41 -4.09 -20.63
C SER A 314 -5.11 -4.30 -21.44
N GLY A 315 -4.33 -5.41 -21.24
CA GLY A 315 -3.04 -5.61 -21.93
C GLY A 315 -3.14 -6.04 -23.38
N LEU A 316 -4.08 -6.95 -23.66
CA LEU A 316 -4.35 -7.41 -25.03
C LEU A 316 -4.98 -6.28 -25.85
N VAL A 317 -5.84 -5.48 -25.22
CA VAL A 317 -6.49 -4.31 -25.85
C VAL A 317 -5.45 -3.24 -26.22
N GLY A 318 -4.45 -2.96 -25.36
CA GLY A 318 -3.38 -2.00 -25.68
C GLY A 318 -2.45 -2.42 -26.82
N MET A 319 -2.34 -3.74 -27.10
CA MET A 319 -1.64 -4.24 -28.26
C MET A 319 -2.49 -4.13 -29.54
N VAL A 320 -3.77 -4.45 -29.45
CA VAL A 320 -4.66 -4.54 -30.63
C VAL A 320 -5.27 -3.19 -30.98
N ARG A 321 -5.54 -2.33 -29.98
CA ARG A 321 -6.16 -1.03 -30.13
C ARG A 321 -5.31 0.08 -29.52
N ALA A 322 -4.19 0.37 -30.18
CA ALA A 322 -3.29 1.45 -29.76
C ALA A 322 -3.98 2.83 -29.77
N ASP A 323 -4.97 3.01 -30.65
CA ASP A 323 -5.80 4.22 -30.74
C ASP A 323 -6.62 4.50 -29.46
N ALA A 324 -7.17 3.44 -28.83
CA ALA A 324 -7.96 3.56 -27.61
C ALA A 324 -7.13 3.87 -26.35
N TRP A 325 -5.78 3.84 -26.45
CA TRP A 325 -4.85 4.06 -25.36
C TRP A 325 -4.11 5.39 -25.41
N ASP A 326 -4.42 6.22 -26.42
CA ASP A 326 -3.68 7.46 -26.64
C ASP A 326 -3.81 8.44 -25.44
N GLU A 327 -4.94 8.45 -24.77
CA GLU A 327 -5.15 9.26 -23.55
C GLU A 327 -4.48 8.72 -22.29
N LYS A 328 -4.12 7.40 -22.28
CA LYS A 328 -3.53 6.71 -21.12
C LYS A 328 -2.01 6.57 -21.18
N LYS A 329 -1.37 6.97 -22.30
CA LYS A 329 0.09 6.92 -22.40
C LYS A 329 0.75 7.99 -21.55
N GLY A 330 1.91 7.70 -20.99
CA GLY A 330 2.72 8.65 -20.21
C GLY A 330 3.42 8.04 -19.01
N LEU A 331 3.99 8.90 -18.20
CA LEU A 331 4.61 8.55 -16.92
C LEU A 331 3.58 8.62 -15.79
N TYR A 332 3.66 7.65 -14.91
CA TYR A 332 2.85 7.52 -13.71
C TYR A 332 3.77 7.39 -12.50
N LEU A 333 3.60 8.26 -11.54
CA LEU A 333 4.34 8.26 -10.29
C LEU A 333 3.58 7.44 -9.25
N LEU A 334 4.28 6.60 -8.49
CA LEU A 334 3.68 5.81 -7.41
C LEU A 334 3.26 6.68 -6.22
N ALA A 335 4.01 7.76 -5.98
CA ALA A 335 3.74 8.76 -4.97
C ALA A 335 4.09 10.14 -5.55
N PRO A 336 3.64 11.26 -4.94
CA PRO A 336 4.08 12.60 -5.33
C PRO A 336 5.60 12.71 -5.36
N TYR A 337 6.10 13.53 -6.29
CA TYR A 337 7.53 13.69 -6.52
C TYR A 337 8.28 14.15 -5.26
N GLN A 338 9.44 13.55 -5.04
CA GLN A 338 10.37 13.87 -3.95
C GLN A 338 11.73 14.28 -4.54
N SER A 339 12.13 15.53 -4.33
CA SER A 339 13.30 16.11 -4.96
C SER A 339 14.66 15.53 -4.51
N ASP A 340 14.67 14.77 -3.44
CA ASP A 340 15.86 14.14 -2.86
C ASP A 340 16.02 12.66 -3.20
N LYS A 341 15.03 12.08 -3.94
CA LYS A 341 15.02 10.66 -4.32
C LYS A 341 15.23 10.46 -5.82
N ILE A 342 16.09 9.50 -6.14
CA ILE A 342 16.44 9.12 -7.51
C ILE A 342 15.24 8.48 -8.20
N PRO A 343 14.76 9.00 -9.36
CA PRO A 343 13.69 8.37 -10.11
C PRO A 343 14.13 7.04 -10.75
N VAL A 344 13.35 5.99 -10.52
CA VAL A 344 13.46 4.68 -11.19
C VAL A 344 12.25 4.49 -12.07
N VAL A 345 12.44 4.49 -13.38
CA VAL A 345 11.36 4.38 -14.36
C VAL A 345 11.27 2.97 -14.91
N PHE A 346 10.18 2.28 -14.65
CA PHE A 346 9.90 0.95 -15.18
C PHE A 346 9.24 1.03 -16.56
N VAL A 347 9.85 0.38 -17.55
CA VAL A 347 9.39 0.35 -18.96
C VAL A 347 9.05 -1.09 -19.33
N HIS A 348 7.77 -1.39 -19.49
CA HIS A 348 7.28 -2.75 -19.71
C HIS A 348 7.50 -3.25 -21.16
N GLY A 349 7.39 -4.55 -21.35
CA GLY A 349 7.57 -5.20 -22.65
C GLY A 349 6.30 -5.31 -23.49
N LEU A 350 6.45 -5.97 -24.65
CA LEU A 350 5.34 -6.27 -25.56
C LEU A 350 4.25 -7.10 -24.84
N MET A 351 2.99 -6.78 -25.09
CA MET A 351 1.81 -7.44 -24.47
C MET A 351 1.79 -7.38 -22.94
N SER A 352 2.65 -6.61 -22.32
CA SER A 352 2.78 -6.44 -20.88
C SER A 352 2.12 -5.15 -20.42
N LYS A 353 2.05 -4.98 -19.10
CA LYS A 353 1.47 -3.84 -18.41
C LYS A 353 2.41 -3.38 -17.29
N PRO A 354 2.24 -2.16 -16.75
CA PRO A 354 2.97 -1.72 -15.56
C PRO A 354 2.87 -2.68 -14.38
N TYR A 355 1.77 -3.40 -14.23
CA TYR A 355 1.56 -4.38 -13.15
C TYR A 355 2.53 -5.55 -13.13
N THR A 356 3.19 -5.85 -14.24
CA THR A 356 4.24 -6.88 -14.30
C THR A 356 5.39 -6.57 -13.34
N TRP A 357 5.57 -5.30 -12.99
CA TRP A 357 6.64 -4.83 -12.10
C TRP A 357 6.34 -4.94 -10.61
N LEU A 358 5.11 -5.27 -10.23
CA LEU A 358 4.65 -5.11 -8.87
C LEU A 358 5.28 -6.07 -7.87
N GLY A 359 5.58 -7.30 -8.28
CA GLY A 359 6.38 -8.20 -7.45
C GLY A 359 7.75 -7.59 -7.14
N MET A 360 8.44 -7.09 -8.18
CA MET A 360 9.72 -6.41 -7.99
C MET A 360 9.59 -5.12 -7.17
N LEU A 361 8.56 -4.31 -7.42
CA LEU A 361 8.31 -3.09 -6.68
C LEU A 361 8.07 -3.39 -5.19
N ASN A 362 7.25 -4.40 -4.88
CA ASN A 362 7.01 -4.82 -3.51
C ASN A 362 8.32 -5.17 -2.78
N GLU A 363 9.20 -5.94 -3.44
CA GLU A 363 10.51 -6.28 -2.87
C GLU A 363 11.42 -5.05 -2.68
N LEU A 364 11.46 -4.16 -3.67
CA LEU A 364 12.28 -2.94 -3.59
C LEU A 364 11.76 -1.98 -2.50
N MET A 365 10.45 -1.87 -2.35
CA MET A 365 9.85 -1.06 -1.28
C MET A 365 10.04 -1.68 0.11
N GLY A 366 10.22 -2.99 0.20
CA GLY A 366 10.55 -3.70 1.43
C GLY A 366 11.95 -3.36 1.98
N ASP A 367 12.87 -2.93 1.12
CA ASP A 367 14.23 -2.55 1.52
C ASP A 367 14.30 -1.07 1.93
N GLN A 368 14.74 -0.81 3.15
CA GLN A 368 14.78 0.55 3.73
C GLN A 368 15.74 1.47 2.97
N GLU A 369 16.97 1.01 2.62
CA GLU A 369 17.94 1.84 1.91
C GLU A 369 17.42 2.22 0.52
N ILE A 370 16.69 1.31 -0.11
CA ILE A 370 16.07 1.57 -1.42
C ILE A 370 14.92 2.56 -1.29
N ARG A 371 14.05 2.40 -0.31
CA ARG A 371 12.93 3.34 -0.04
C ARG A 371 13.41 4.75 0.22
N GLU A 372 14.49 4.90 0.98
CA GLU A 372 15.05 6.21 1.33
C GLU A 372 15.68 6.94 0.15
N ARG A 373 16.27 6.21 -0.79
CA ARG A 373 17.08 6.79 -1.88
C ARG A 373 16.37 6.87 -3.22
N TYR A 374 15.32 6.07 -3.46
CA TYR A 374 14.68 5.94 -4.76
C TYR A 374 13.19 6.23 -4.68
N GLN A 375 12.63 6.74 -5.80
CA GLN A 375 11.20 6.87 -6.06
C GLN A 375 10.86 6.14 -7.35
N PHE A 376 9.67 5.52 -7.41
CA PHE A 376 9.33 4.59 -8.48
C PHE A 376 8.26 5.17 -9.40
N TRP A 377 8.54 5.13 -10.71
CA TRP A 377 7.67 5.60 -11.77
C TRP A 377 7.42 4.50 -12.77
N PHE A 378 6.29 4.54 -13.45
CA PHE A 378 5.93 3.60 -14.49
C PHE A 378 5.69 4.34 -15.81
N PHE A 379 6.24 3.82 -16.89
CA PHE A 379 5.91 4.28 -18.21
C PHE A 379 4.84 3.38 -18.82
N MET A 380 3.68 3.95 -19.16
CA MET A 380 2.59 3.27 -19.83
C MET A 380 2.52 3.70 -21.29
N TYR A 381 2.44 2.74 -22.19
CA TYR A 381 2.34 2.99 -23.62
C TYR A 381 1.65 1.84 -24.37
N PRO A 382 1.02 2.11 -25.55
CA PRO A 382 0.46 1.08 -26.41
C PRO A 382 1.58 0.26 -27.05
N THR A 383 1.65 -1.03 -26.73
CA THR A 383 2.75 -1.90 -27.19
C THR A 383 2.65 -2.31 -28.66
N GLY A 384 1.56 -1.98 -29.36
CA GLY A 384 1.38 -2.18 -30.79
C GLY A 384 2.10 -1.17 -31.67
N ASN A 385 2.44 0.01 -31.14
CA ASN A 385 3.09 1.08 -31.89
C ASN A 385 4.51 0.70 -32.34
N PRO A 386 5.03 1.27 -33.43
CA PRO A 386 6.43 1.14 -33.83
C PRO A 386 7.38 1.54 -32.68
N ILE A 387 8.49 0.81 -32.55
CA ILE A 387 9.47 1.02 -31.48
C ILE A 387 10.00 2.47 -31.45
N PRO A 388 10.42 3.10 -32.57
CA PRO A 388 10.90 4.48 -32.54
C PRO A 388 9.83 5.48 -32.08
N TYR A 389 8.59 5.26 -32.47
CA TYR A 389 7.46 6.11 -32.02
C TYR A 389 7.16 5.92 -30.52
N SER A 390 7.15 4.69 -30.03
CA SER A 390 7.01 4.44 -28.59
C SER A 390 8.18 5.04 -27.78
N ALA A 391 9.38 5.03 -28.34
CA ALA A 391 10.55 5.66 -27.75
C ALA A 391 10.43 7.20 -27.72
N SER A 392 9.86 7.83 -28.77
CA SER A 392 9.60 9.28 -28.75
C SER A 392 8.58 9.67 -27.69
N ILE A 393 7.53 8.84 -27.47
CA ILE A 393 6.58 9.05 -26.38
C ILE A 393 7.28 9.01 -25.00
N LEU A 394 8.14 8.01 -24.79
CA LEU A 394 8.92 7.92 -23.53
C LEU A 394 9.82 9.14 -23.36
N ARG A 395 10.55 9.52 -24.41
CA ARG A 395 11.45 10.69 -24.39
C ARG A 395 10.72 11.98 -24.04
N ASN A 396 9.62 12.24 -24.72
CA ASN A 396 8.83 13.45 -24.49
C ASN A 396 8.24 13.47 -23.09
N ALA A 397 7.77 12.32 -22.57
CA ALA A 397 7.29 12.21 -21.21
C ALA A 397 8.38 12.46 -20.15
N LEU A 398 9.62 11.98 -20.38
CA LEU A 398 10.76 12.23 -19.51
C LEU A 398 11.22 13.70 -19.54
N LEU A 399 11.21 14.33 -20.72
CA LEU A 399 11.51 15.76 -20.86
C LEU A 399 10.45 16.63 -20.21
N GLU A 400 9.17 16.30 -20.38
CA GLU A 400 8.06 16.97 -19.71
C GLU A 400 8.17 16.83 -18.18
N ALA A 401 8.52 15.63 -17.69
CA ALA A 401 8.77 15.40 -16.27
C ALA A 401 9.89 16.31 -15.75
N ARG A 402 11.00 16.40 -16.46
CA ARG A 402 12.09 17.30 -16.12
C ARG A 402 11.62 18.75 -16.03
N GLN A 403 10.90 19.21 -17.03
CA GLN A 403 10.43 20.60 -17.08
C GLN A 403 9.43 20.94 -15.97
N LYS A 404 8.57 19.98 -15.58
CA LYS A 404 7.55 20.21 -14.54
C LYS A 404 8.07 20.05 -13.13
N LEU A 405 8.94 19.04 -12.89
CA LEU A 405 9.37 18.65 -11.53
C LEU A 405 10.68 19.33 -11.10
N ASP A 406 11.56 19.63 -12.05
CA ASP A 406 12.83 20.30 -11.79
C ASP A 406 13.19 21.27 -12.92
N PRO A 407 12.38 22.34 -13.10
CA PRO A 407 12.56 23.31 -14.19
C PRO A 407 13.91 24.03 -14.15
N ASP A 408 14.44 24.26 -12.95
CA ASP A 408 15.73 24.93 -12.74
C ASP A 408 16.94 24.01 -12.93
N GLY A 409 16.75 22.70 -13.03
CA GLY A 409 17.84 21.74 -13.13
C GLY A 409 18.72 21.64 -11.88
N LYS A 410 18.14 21.85 -10.70
CA LYS A 410 18.87 21.88 -9.43
C LYS A 410 18.83 20.55 -8.67
N ASP A 411 17.90 19.68 -9.00
CA ASP A 411 17.76 18.39 -8.33
C ASP A 411 18.79 17.38 -8.84
N LYS A 412 19.83 17.19 -8.02
CA LYS A 412 20.90 16.21 -8.32
C LYS A 412 20.42 14.76 -8.33
N ALA A 413 19.35 14.44 -7.61
CA ALA A 413 18.78 13.09 -7.60
C ALA A 413 18.06 12.81 -8.91
N PHE A 414 17.37 13.79 -9.49
CA PHE A 414 16.78 13.66 -10.84
C PHE A 414 17.84 13.33 -11.90
N ASP A 415 19.02 13.93 -11.83
CA ASP A 415 20.14 13.69 -12.75
C ASP A 415 20.79 12.29 -12.62
N GLN A 416 20.36 11.50 -11.65
CA GLN A 416 20.77 10.11 -11.45
C GLN A 416 19.74 9.09 -11.95
N MET A 417 18.72 9.53 -12.68
CA MET A 417 17.60 8.69 -13.14
C MET A 417 18.05 7.32 -13.66
N VAL A 418 17.31 6.29 -13.26
CA VAL A 418 17.50 4.91 -13.67
C VAL A 418 16.32 4.45 -14.52
N LEU A 419 16.56 3.92 -15.69
CA LEU A 419 15.54 3.22 -16.50
C LEU A 419 15.69 1.71 -16.31
N VAL A 420 14.57 1.03 -16.04
CA VAL A 420 14.52 -0.44 -15.93
C VAL A 420 13.60 -0.97 -17.02
N GLY A 421 14.17 -1.52 -18.07
CA GLY A 421 13.43 -1.97 -19.25
C GLY A 421 13.37 -3.48 -19.39
N HIS A 422 12.15 -4.04 -19.46
CA HIS A 422 11.94 -5.44 -19.74
C HIS A 422 11.61 -5.68 -21.22
N SER A 423 12.28 -6.66 -21.84
CA SER A 423 12.01 -7.07 -23.22
C SER A 423 12.06 -5.85 -24.18
N MET A 424 10.99 -5.55 -24.94
CA MET A 424 10.88 -4.37 -25.79
C MET A 424 11.10 -3.05 -25.03
N GLY A 425 10.67 -2.96 -23.77
CA GLY A 425 10.90 -1.79 -22.93
C GLY A 425 12.39 -1.48 -22.71
N GLY A 426 13.24 -2.50 -22.72
CA GLY A 426 14.70 -2.32 -22.69
C GLY A 426 15.24 -1.68 -23.97
N ILE A 427 14.64 -1.96 -25.14
CA ILE A 427 15.02 -1.29 -26.39
C ILE A 427 14.62 0.19 -26.34
N LEU A 428 13.40 0.50 -25.86
CA LEU A 428 12.97 1.88 -25.67
C LEU A 428 13.93 2.62 -24.72
N SER A 429 14.30 2.00 -23.60
CA SER A 429 15.22 2.57 -22.62
C SER A 429 16.63 2.79 -23.20
N ARG A 430 17.11 1.88 -24.05
CA ARG A 430 18.38 2.03 -24.75
C ARG A 430 18.39 3.26 -25.66
N ILE A 431 17.30 3.52 -26.38
CA ILE A 431 17.14 4.68 -27.26
C ILE A 431 17.28 6.00 -26.48
N MET A 432 16.95 6.03 -25.17
CA MET A 432 17.08 7.24 -24.34
C MET A 432 18.52 7.68 -24.11
N ILE A 433 19.49 6.78 -24.26
CA ILE A 433 20.92 7.03 -24.01
C ILE A 433 21.77 7.01 -25.29
N GLN A 434 21.13 7.02 -26.45
CA GLN A 434 21.83 6.97 -27.76
C GLN A 434 21.60 8.25 -28.55
N ASP A 435 22.57 8.54 -29.45
CA ASP A 435 22.43 9.53 -30.51
C ASP A 435 22.12 8.79 -31.82
N SER A 436 21.00 9.10 -32.45
CA SER A 436 20.66 8.50 -33.75
C SER A 436 21.48 9.09 -34.91
N GLY A 437 21.83 10.39 -34.83
CA GLY A 437 22.25 11.12 -36.01
C GLY A 437 21.25 10.89 -37.15
N ASP A 438 21.75 10.66 -38.38
CA ASP A 438 20.93 10.34 -39.56
C ASP A 438 20.74 8.84 -39.78
N ARG A 439 21.27 7.98 -38.91
CA ARG A 439 21.33 6.53 -39.12
C ARG A 439 19.99 5.85 -39.34
N LEU A 440 18.98 6.23 -38.55
CA LEU A 440 17.63 5.66 -38.69
C LEU A 440 16.94 6.21 -39.95
N TRP A 441 17.13 7.50 -40.26
CA TRP A 441 16.55 8.11 -41.42
C TRP A 441 17.17 7.58 -42.72
N SER A 442 18.48 7.38 -42.78
CA SER A 442 19.20 6.88 -43.97
C SER A 442 18.77 5.47 -44.40
N VAL A 443 18.15 4.68 -43.51
CA VAL A 443 17.52 3.39 -43.86
C VAL A 443 16.23 3.62 -44.67
N LEU A 444 15.55 4.75 -44.46
CA LEU A 444 14.25 5.07 -45.06
C LEU A 444 14.38 5.92 -46.33
N SER A 445 15.32 6.86 -46.36
CA SER A 445 15.51 7.79 -47.47
C SER A 445 16.96 8.25 -47.58
N LYS A 446 17.44 8.44 -48.84
CA LYS A 446 18.73 9.08 -49.12
C LYS A 446 18.63 10.61 -49.13
N LYS A 447 17.42 11.16 -49.25
CA LYS A 447 17.18 12.60 -49.21
C LYS A 447 16.95 13.07 -47.76
N PRO A 448 17.44 14.26 -47.40
CA PRO A 448 17.09 14.87 -46.13
C PRO A 448 15.57 14.97 -45.92
N LEU A 449 15.11 14.88 -44.67
CA LEU A 449 13.67 14.95 -44.34
C LEU A 449 13.05 16.27 -44.78
N GLU A 450 13.82 17.34 -44.70
CA GLU A 450 13.41 18.71 -45.04
C GLU A 450 13.14 18.90 -46.56
N GLU A 451 13.72 18.06 -47.40
CA GLU A 451 13.50 18.08 -48.83
C GLU A 451 12.26 17.31 -49.28
N LEU A 452 11.61 16.62 -48.36
CA LEU A 452 10.43 15.81 -48.62
C LEU A 452 9.17 16.56 -48.17
N CYS A 453 8.15 16.59 -49.03
CA CYS A 453 6.88 17.29 -48.77
C CYS A 453 5.96 16.47 -47.84
N PHE A 454 6.23 16.45 -46.54
CA PHE A 454 5.31 15.90 -45.53
C PHE A 454 4.39 16.98 -44.93
N PRO A 455 3.14 16.64 -44.57
CA PRO A 455 2.37 17.48 -43.67
C PRO A 455 3.17 17.74 -42.36
N GLU A 456 3.08 18.95 -41.83
CA GLU A 456 3.91 19.38 -40.68
C GLU A 456 3.82 18.44 -39.48
N GLU A 457 2.63 17.93 -39.15
CA GLU A 457 2.40 16.98 -38.08
C GLU A 457 3.13 15.63 -38.29
N GLN A 458 3.16 15.14 -39.53
CA GLN A 458 3.88 13.92 -39.89
C GLN A 458 5.39 14.15 -39.85
N CYS A 459 5.86 15.30 -40.34
CA CYS A 459 7.26 15.69 -40.31
C CYS A 459 7.76 15.77 -38.86
N GLN A 460 7.01 16.38 -37.95
CA GLN A 460 7.35 16.45 -36.54
C GLN A 460 7.36 15.06 -35.89
N THR A 461 6.39 14.20 -36.18
CA THR A 461 6.35 12.83 -35.70
C THR A 461 7.57 12.02 -36.14
N LEU A 462 8.01 12.16 -37.39
CA LEU A 462 9.21 11.51 -37.92
C LEU A 462 10.48 12.08 -37.27
N LYS A 463 10.57 13.41 -37.08
CA LYS A 463 11.69 14.05 -36.37
C LYS A 463 11.82 13.50 -34.96
N ASP A 464 10.75 13.49 -34.18
CA ASP A 464 10.75 13.02 -32.80
C ASP A 464 11.09 11.55 -32.67
N ALA A 465 10.69 10.72 -33.64
CA ALA A 465 10.90 9.28 -33.62
C ALA A 465 12.29 8.86 -34.11
N LEU A 466 12.88 9.57 -35.07
CA LEU A 466 14.05 9.13 -35.79
C LEU A 466 15.31 9.93 -35.51
N PHE A 467 15.19 11.19 -35.05
CA PHE A 467 16.31 12.06 -34.77
C PHE A 467 16.33 12.42 -33.27
N PHE A 468 17.23 11.82 -32.52
CA PHE A 468 17.28 12.02 -31.08
C PHE A 468 18.72 12.00 -30.54
N LYS A 469 18.88 12.66 -29.38
CA LYS A 469 20.13 12.70 -28.61
C LYS A 469 19.94 12.04 -27.25
N PRO A 470 21.01 11.59 -26.58
CA PRO A 470 20.93 11.06 -25.23
C PRO A 470 20.28 12.04 -24.27
N LEU A 471 19.47 11.54 -23.34
CA LEU A 471 18.93 12.34 -22.23
C LEU A 471 20.00 12.43 -21.13
N PRO A 472 20.50 13.63 -20.79
CA PRO A 472 21.67 13.78 -19.92
C PRO A 472 21.38 13.35 -18.48
N PHE A 473 20.14 13.42 -18.04
CA PHE A 473 19.70 13.04 -16.70
C PHE A 473 19.43 11.52 -16.54
N VAL A 474 19.44 10.73 -17.62
CA VAL A 474 19.36 9.26 -17.54
C VAL A 474 20.76 8.71 -17.31
N ARG A 475 21.04 8.33 -16.07
CA ARG A 475 22.39 7.92 -15.65
C ARG A 475 22.65 6.43 -15.80
N ARG A 476 21.63 5.59 -15.63
CA ARG A 476 21.73 4.13 -15.72
C ARG A 476 20.55 3.53 -16.46
N VAL A 477 20.81 2.41 -17.13
CA VAL A 477 19.77 1.58 -17.74
C VAL A 477 20.01 0.13 -17.33
N VAL A 478 18.96 -0.50 -16.79
CA VAL A 478 18.94 -1.93 -16.45
C VAL A 478 18.12 -2.64 -17.51
N PHE A 479 18.72 -3.65 -18.16
CA PHE A 479 18.08 -4.44 -19.20
C PHE A 479 17.67 -5.80 -18.65
N ILE A 480 16.38 -6.13 -18.74
CA ILE A 480 15.83 -7.41 -18.32
C ILE A 480 15.29 -8.14 -19.55
N ALA A 481 15.91 -9.27 -19.93
CA ALA A 481 15.54 -10.07 -21.10
C ALA A 481 15.32 -9.25 -22.39
N THR A 482 16.16 -8.22 -22.63
CA THR A 482 16.02 -7.29 -23.75
C THR A 482 16.60 -7.90 -25.04
N PRO A 483 15.82 -8.01 -26.14
CA PRO A 483 16.28 -8.60 -27.40
C PRO A 483 17.03 -7.58 -28.25
N HIS A 484 18.28 -7.23 -27.90
CA HIS A 484 19.09 -6.21 -28.59
C HIS A 484 19.41 -6.53 -30.04
N ARG A 485 19.24 -7.79 -30.48
CA ARG A 485 19.46 -8.27 -31.85
C ARG A 485 18.19 -8.82 -32.49
N GLY A 486 17.03 -8.40 -32.03
CA GLY A 486 15.74 -8.92 -32.45
C GLY A 486 15.29 -10.17 -31.69
N SER A 487 14.13 -10.69 -32.03
CA SER A 487 13.50 -11.83 -31.37
C SER A 487 12.92 -12.83 -32.37
N GLN A 488 13.23 -14.12 -32.21
CA GLN A 488 12.63 -15.20 -33.00
C GLN A 488 11.12 -15.26 -32.85
N MET A 489 10.56 -14.87 -31.70
CA MET A 489 9.10 -14.81 -31.48
C MET A 489 8.40 -13.82 -32.42
N ALA A 490 9.08 -12.75 -32.84
CA ALA A 490 8.53 -11.76 -33.77
C ALA A 490 8.47 -12.29 -35.21
N THR A 491 9.31 -13.25 -35.58
CA THR A 491 9.32 -13.87 -36.91
C THR A 491 8.37 -15.06 -37.01
N GLY A 492 7.94 -15.64 -35.88
CA GLY A 492 7.06 -16.80 -35.83
C GLY A 492 5.59 -16.50 -36.19
N TRP A 493 4.74 -17.53 -36.11
CA TRP A 493 3.33 -17.43 -36.45
C TRP A 493 2.56 -16.48 -35.50
N ILE A 494 2.96 -16.39 -34.22
CA ILE A 494 2.40 -15.46 -33.23
C ILE A 494 2.66 -14.01 -33.64
N GLY A 495 3.87 -13.71 -34.12
CA GLY A 495 4.22 -12.38 -34.63
C GLY A 495 3.37 -12.00 -35.86
N ARG A 496 3.14 -12.94 -36.78
CA ARG A 496 2.30 -12.69 -37.98
C ARG A 496 0.84 -12.44 -37.64
N LEU A 497 0.26 -13.23 -36.73
CA LEU A 497 -1.11 -13.01 -36.25
C LEU A 497 -1.23 -11.68 -35.50
N GLY A 498 -0.27 -11.34 -34.64
CA GLY A 498 -0.27 -10.10 -33.90
C GLY A 498 -0.28 -8.86 -34.79
N VAL A 499 0.59 -8.84 -35.83
CA VAL A 499 0.66 -7.71 -36.78
C VAL A 499 -0.67 -7.47 -37.50
N SER A 500 -1.39 -8.52 -37.90
CA SER A 500 -2.66 -8.40 -38.61
C SER A 500 -3.80 -7.80 -37.78
N LEU A 501 -3.68 -7.84 -36.47
CA LEU A 501 -4.71 -7.36 -35.53
C LEU A 501 -4.44 -5.94 -35.01
N ILE A 502 -3.23 -5.39 -35.25
CA ILE A 502 -2.85 -4.07 -34.71
C ILE A 502 -3.54 -2.95 -35.50
N LYS A 503 -4.29 -2.11 -34.81
CA LYS A 503 -4.81 -0.85 -35.32
C LYS A 503 -3.91 0.29 -34.84
N LEU A 504 -3.23 0.94 -35.78
CA LEU A 504 -2.37 2.09 -35.49
C LEU A 504 -3.19 3.38 -35.39
N PRO A 505 -2.73 4.36 -34.61
CA PRO A 505 -3.25 5.71 -34.67
C PRO A 505 -3.23 6.26 -36.09
N VAL A 506 -4.24 7.05 -36.49
CA VAL A 506 -4.38 7.60 -37.84
C VAL A 506 -3.12 8.35 -38.30
N LYS A 507 -2.48 9.08 -37.39
CA LYS A 507 -1.23 9.81 -37.61
C LYS A 507 -0.09 8.91 -38.11
N LEU A 508 -0.01 7.67 -37.65
CA LEU A 508 1.02 6.71 -38.04
C LEU A 508 0.62 5.89 -39.26
N ALA A 509 -0.66 5.60 -39.42
CA ALA A 509 -1.14 4.78 -40.52
C ALA A 509 -0.96 5.45 -41.89
N SER A 510 -0.97 6.78 -41.94
CA SER A 510 -0.81 7.56 -43.17
C SER A 510 0.65 7.80 -43.60
N ILE A 511 1.62 7.70 -42.68
CA ILE A 511 3.05 7.94 -42.95
C ILE A 511 3.62 7.03 -44.06
N PRO A 512 3.40 5.70 -44.08
CA PRO A 512 3.89 4.83 -45.13
C PRO A 512 3.38 5.22 -46.53
N VAL A 513 2.12 5.66 -46.62
CA VAL A 513 1.51 6.08 -47.89
C VAL A 513 2.17 7.36 -48.39
N THR A 514 2.35 8.34 -47.51
CA THR A 514 3.00 9.60 -47.84
C THR A 514 4.47 9.41 -48.23
N LEU A 515 5.19 8.57 -47.50
CA LEU A 515 6.59 8.19 -47.85
C LEU A 515 6.68 7.53 -49.21
N ALA A 516 5.80 6.56 -49.51
CA ALA A 516 5.77 5.89 -50.82
C ALA A 516 5.49 6.86 -51.98
N GLN A 517 4.72 7.94 -51.74
CA GLN A 517 4.42 8.95 -52.73
C GLN A 517 5.56 9.98 -52.96
N THR A 518 6.35 10.25 -51.91
CA THR A 518 7.38 11.30 -51.89
C THR A 518 8.80 10.76 -52.18
N VAL A 519 9.09 9.50 -51.85
CA VAL A 519 10.39 8.86 -52.10
C VAL A 519 10.33 8.18 -53.46
N SER A 520 11.06 8.68 -54.42
CA SER A 520 11.12 8.13 -55.80
C SER A 520 11.65 6.70 -55.84
N THR A 521 11.16 5.96 -56.80
CA THR A 521 11.14 4.52 -57.07
C THR A 521 12.48 3.73 -57.10
N GLU A 522 13.63 4.28 -56.74
CA GLU A 522 14.92 3.61 -56.84
C GLU A 522 15.29 2.64 -55.69
N GLN A 523 14.42 2.50 -54.70
CA GLN A 523 14.69 1.67 -53.51
C GLN A 523 13.53 0.70 -53.19
N GLY A 524 13.33 -0.29 -54.08
CA GLY A 524 12.22 -1.27 -53.96
C GLY A 524 12.18 -2.07 -52.66
N GLU A 525 13.29 -2.28 -51.95
CA GLU A 525 13.32 -3.01 -50.69
C GLU A 525 12.84 -2.14 -49.50
N ALA A 526 13.24 -0.88 -49.42
CA ALA A 526 12.77 0.05 -48.40
C ALA A 526 11.27 0.36 -48.55
N GLN A 527 10.79 0.45 -49.80
CA GLN A 527 9.39 0.60 -50.14
C GLN A 527 8.56 -0.63 -49.75
N ALA A 528 9.08 -1.85 -49.93
CA ALA A 528 8.42 -3.09 -49.53
C ALA A 528 8.35 -3.24 -47.99
N LEU A 529 9.34 -2.72 -47.27
CA LEU A 529 9.37 -2.73 -45.82
C LEU A 529 8.35 -1.73 -45.22
N MET A 530 8.17 -0.59 -45.88
CA MET A 530 7.24 0.47 -45.43
C MET A 530 5.78 0.20 -45.78
N LEU A 531 5.51 -0.56 -46.83
CA LEU A 531 4.15 -1.00 -47.17
C LEU A 531 3.61 -2.05 -46.19
N LYS A 532 4.48 -2.64 -45.35
CA LYS A 532 4.03 -3.46 -44.21
C LYS A 532 3.63 -2.54 -43.07
N THR A 533 2.50 -2.84 -42.44
CA THR A 533 2.02 -2.10 -41.26
C THR A 533 3.14 -1.91 -40.23
N PRO A 534 3.60 -0.67 -39.98
CA PRO A 534 4.65 -0.45 -39.00
C PRO A 534 4.12 -0.82 -37.61
N SER A 535 4.78 -1.74 -36.93
CA SER A 535 4.38 -2.20 -35.61
C SER A 535 5.59 -2.55 -34.77
N SER A 536 5.40 -2.64 -33.45
CA SER A 536 6.43 -3.11 -32.52
C SER A 536 6.91 -4.53 -32.86
N ILE A 537 6.00 -5.39 -33.33
CA ILE A 537 6.34 -6.77 -33.69
C ILE A 537 7.28 -6.80 -34.88
N ASN A 538 7.03 -5.99 -35.90
CA ASN A 538 7.93 -5.85 -37.02
C ASN A 538 9.29 -5.26 -36.62
N GLY A 539 9.30 -4.29 -35.70
CA GLY A 539 10.52 -3.72 -35.13
C GLY A 539 11.36 -4.71 -34.32
N LEU A 540 10.74 -5.75 -33.75
CA LEU A 540 11.44 -6.79 -32.99
C LEU A 540 11.95 -7.96 -33.85
N ARG A 541 11.72 -7.97 -35.17
CA ARG A 541 12.21 -9.04 -36.05
C ARG A 541 13.73 -9.02 -36.15
N MET A 542 14.33 -10.20 -36.24
CA MET A 542 15.80 -10.35 -36.40
C MET A 542 16.31 -9.82 -37.72
N ASP A 543 15.47 -9.76 -38.76
CA ASP A 543 15.73 -9.25 -40.10
C ASP A 543 15.34 -7.76 -40.29
N ASN A 544 14.99 -7.06 -39.22
CA ASN A 544 14.69 -5.64 -39.29
C ASN A 544 15.98 -4.82 -39.38
N PRO A 545 16.16 -3.97 -40.41
CA PRO A 545 17.36 -3.17 -40.61
C PRO A 545 17.51 -2.01 -39.61
N MET A 546 16.41 -1.61 -38.89
CA MET A 546 16.40 -0.58 -37.84
C MET A 546 16.62 -1.21 -36.47
#